data_24199e278e446fa5d9c25eab5bbaf1ca
#
_entry.id   24199e278e446fa5d9c25eab5bbaf1ca
#
_cell.length_a   1.000
_cell.length_b   1.000
_cell.length_c   1.000
_cell.angle_alpha   90.00
_cell.angle_beta   90.00
_cell.angle_gamma   90.00
#
_symmetry.space_group_name_H-M   'P 1'
#
loop_
_entity.id
_entity.type
_entity.pdbx_description
1 polymer ?
#
loop_
_entity_poly.entity_id
_entity_poly.type
_entity_poly.pdbx_seq_one_letter_code
_entity_poly.pdbx_strand_id
1 'polypeptide(L)'
;VFNDVIYTANQGGRLVALNANDGVRKWTDKDGSYSPIWVVDNSVFIVTDIAQLKRLDINSGELIWSVDLPKYPNKKKRNKSYAHYGPLLAGGKLWVASSDGFLRAFEPVSGNIFNKIKLPHGAASHASVVNGVYYILNQQGQLLAFK
;
A
#
# COMPACT_ATOMS: atom_id res chain seq x y z
N VAL A 1 4.14 11.39 9.60
CA VAL A 1 5.19 12.40 9.53
C VAL A 1 6.54 11.69 9.51
N PHE A 2 7.44 12.10 8.64
CA PHE A 2 8.80 11.56 8.54
C PHE A 2 9.75 12.71 8.19
N ASN A 3 10.80 12.94 9.00
CA ASN A 3 11.79 14.02 8.82
C ASN A 3 11.14 15.40 8.56
N ASP A 4 10.22 15.83 9.43
CA ASP A 4 9.46 17.07 9.34
C ASP A 4 8.65 17.26 8.04
N VAL A 5 8.30 16.15 7.39
CA VAL A 5 7.42 16.13 6.22
C VAL A 5 6.17 15.30 6.51
N ILE A 6 5.01 15.89 6.22
CA ILE A 6 3.71 15.23 6.27
C ILE A 6 3.42 14.69 4.87
N TYR A 7 3.14 13.39 4.79
CA TYR A 7 2.66 12.74 3.56
C TYR A 7 1.19 12.40 3.74
N THR A 8 0.34 12.88 2.85
CA THR A 8 -1.10 12.64 2.91
C THR A 8 -1.66 12.39 1.53
N ALA A 9 -2.63 11.48 1.44
CA ALA A 9 -3.34 11.16 0.22
C ALA A 9 -4.85 11.22 0.44
N ASN A 10 -5.58 11.44 -0.64
CA ASN A 10 -7.04 11.32 -0.68
C ASN A 10 -7.49 10.37 -1.80
N GLN A 11 -8.75 9.98 -1.78
CA GLN A 11 -9.36 9.18 -2.85
C GLN A 11 -9.65 9.96 -4.14
N GLY A 12 -9.47 11.27 -4.11
CA GLY A 12 -9.68 12.15 -5.26
C GLY A 12 -8.50 12.28 -6.20
N GLY A 13 -7.51 11.36 -6.10
CA GLY A 13 -6.35 11.34 -6.99
C GLY A 13 -5.29 12.37 -6.61
N ARG A 14 -4.96 12.49 -5.33
CA ARG A 14 -3.88 13.38 -4.91
C ARG A 14 -3.13 12.82 -3.70
N LEU A 15 -1.80 12.74 -3.87
CA LEU A 15 -0.82 12.55 -2.81
C LEU A 15 0.04 13.80 -2.72
N VAL A 16 0.26 14.33 -1.52
CA VAL A 16 1.07 15.54 -1.30
C VAL A 16 2.08 15.31 -0.19
N ALA A 17 3.25 15.93 -0.32
CA ALA A 17 4.23 16.11 0.74
C ALA A 17 4.26 17.58 1.16
N LEU A 18 4.09 17.83 2.45
CA LEU A 18 4.05 19.15 3.05
C LEU A 18 5.14 19.27 4.11
N ASN A 19 5.77 20.41 4.21
CA ASN A 19 6.60 20.72 5.35
C ASN A 19 5.72 20.79 6.62
N ALA A 20 6.10 20.07 7.67
CA ALA A 20 5.30 19.97 8.89
C ALA A 20 5.27 21.28 9.73
N ASN A 21 6.28 22.18 9.56
CA ASN A 21 6.41 23.38 10.36
C ASN A 21 5.58 24.56 9.80
N ASP A 22 5.50 24.68 8.46
CA ASP A 22 4.87 25.83 7.81
C ASP A 22 3.75 25.46 6.82
N GLY A 23 3.53 24.15 6.58
CA GLY A 23 2.52 23.64 5.66
C GLY A 23 2.85 23.87 4.18
N VAL A 24 4.04 24.38 3.85
CA VAL A 24 4.44 24.60 2.46
C VAL A 24 4.54 23.27 1.72
N ARG A 25 3.91 23.20 0.56
CA ARG A 25 3.91 22.01 -0.28
C ARG A 25 5.27 21.82 -0.95
N LYS A 26 5.85 20.63 -0.76
CA LYS A 26 7.11 20.21 -1.38
C LYS A 26 6.87 19.64 -2.78
N TRP A 27 5.95 18.69 -2.89
CA TRP A 27 5.58 18.06 -4.16
C TRP A 27 4.17 17.47 -4.11
N THR A 28 3.66 17.10 -5.28
CA THR A 28 2.34 16.46 -5.44
C THR A 28 2.44 15.36 -6.49
N ASP A 29 1.85 14.18 -6.22
CA ASP A 29 1.55 13.15 -7.22
C ASP A 29 0.04 13.09 -7.48
N LYS A 30 -0.33 12.59 -8.68
CA LYS A 30 -1.71 12.58 -9.19
C LYS A 30 -2.53 11.41 -8.67
N ASP A 31 -1.92 10.44 -8.02
CA ASP A 31 -2.60 9.25 -7.54
C ASP A 31 -3.07 9.42 -6.10
N GLY A 32 -4.32 9.03 -5.87
CA GLY A 32 -4.90 8.96 -4.55
C GLY A 32 -4.73 7.59 -3.87
N SER A 33 -5.01 7.55 -2.59
CA SER A 33 -5.05 6.33 -1.80
C SER A 33 -6.03 6.45 -0.65
N TYR A 34 -6.62 5.32 -0.29
CA TYR A 34 -7.34 5.13 0.97
C TYR A 34 -6.54 4.29 1.98
N SER A 35 -5.37 3.81 1.56
CA SER A 35 -4.45 3.04 2.41
C SER A 35 -3.39 3.93 3.05
N PRO A 36 -2.84 3.54 4.21
CA PRO A 36 -1.70 4.23 4.82
C PRO A 36 -0.52 4.33 3.85
N ILE A 37 0.16 5.47 3.92
CA ILE A 37 1.42 5.70 3.21
C ILE A 37 2.56 5.18 4.08
N TRP A 38 3.48 4.42 3.49
CA TRP A 38 4.69 3.98 4.16
C TRP A 38 5.90 4.76 3.67
N VAL A 39 6.60 5.40 4.59
CA VAL A 39 7.78 6.22 4.29
C VAL A 39 8.97 5.65 5.02
N VAL A 40 10.05 5.41 4.29
CA VAL A 40 11.32 4.90 4.83
C VAL A 40 12.48 5.29 3.92
N ASP A 41 13.61 5.66 4.51
CA ASP A 41 14.80 6.11 3.79
C ASP A 41 14.46 7.18 2.74
N ASN A 42 14.78 6.93 1.48
CA ASN A 42 14.52 7.83 0.35
C ASN A 42 13.25 7.46 -0.41
N SER A 43 12.30 6.77 0.21
CA SER A 43 11.16 6.18 -0.49
C SER A 43 9.83 6.44 0.17
N VAL A 44 8.84 6.73 -0.65
CA VAL A 44 7.42 6.75 -0.27
C VAL A 44 6.72 5.61 -1.01
N PHE A 45 6.10 4.71 -0.25
CA PHE A 45 5.34 3.59 -0.79
C PHE A 45 3.85 3.82 -0.59
N ILE A 46 3.06 3.59 -1.64
CA ILE A 46 1.61 3.82 -1.64
C ILE A 46 0.90 2.72 -2.44
N VAL A 47 -0.25 2.28 -1.96
CA VAL A 47 -1.21 1.52 -2.76
C VAL A 47 -2.28 2.49 -3.24
N THR A 48 -2.36 2.68 -4.55
CA THR A 48 -3.27 3.67 -5.15
C THR A 48 -4.71 3.16 -5.26
N ASP A 49 -5.66 4.07 -5.35
CA ASP A 49 -7.08 3.79 -5.59
C ASP A 49 -7.37 3.16 -6.97
N ILE A 50 -6.41 3.24 -7.89
CA ILE A 50 -6.47 2.56 -9.19
C ILE A 50 -5.81 1.17 -9.19
N ALA A 51 -5.53 0.61 -8.00
CA ALA A 51 -4.93 -0.70 -7.77
C ALA A 51 -3.49 -0.84 -8.30
N GLN A 52 -2.62 0.08 -7.90
CA GLN A 52 -1.18 0.01 -8.14
C GLN A 52 -0.41 0.12 -6.82
N LEU A 53 0.63 -0.68 -6.64
CA LEU A 53 1.66 -0.44 -5.65
C LEU A 53 2.75 0.38 -6.28
N LYS A 54 3.09 1.54 -5.70
CA LYS A 54 4.09 2.47 -6.21
C LYS A 54 5.18 2.76 -5.20
N ARG A 55 6.38 3.00 -5.71
CA ARG A 55 7.50 3.63 -5.01
C ARG A 55 7.80 4.97 -5.65
N LEU A 56 7.81 6.01 -4.84
CA LEU A 56 8.17 7.36 -5.25
C LEU A 56 9.45 7.80 -4.53
N ASP A 57 10.19 8.69 -5.15
CA ASP A 57 11.31 9.39 -4.50
C ASP A 57 10.77 10.33 -3.41
N ILE A 58 11.38 10.30 -2.24
CA ILE A 58 10.92 11.06 -1.07
C ILE A 58 11.02 12.58 -1.28
N ASN A 59 11.99 13.05 -2.04
CA ASN A 59 12.30 14.48 -2.20
C ASN A 59 11.51 15.11 -3.35
N SER A 60 11.37 14.39 -4.47
CA SER A 60 10.73 14.92 -5.69
C SER A 60 9.31 14.43 -5.91
N GLY A 61 8.91 13.30 -5.29
CA GLY A 61 7.65 12.62 -5.60
C GLY A 61 7.64 11.90 -6.94
N GLU A 62 8.78 11.84 -7.64
CA GLU A 62 8.88 11.14 -8.92
C GLU A 62 8.74 9.64 -8.78
N LEU A 63 8.09 9.02 -9.77
CA LEU A 63 7.89 7.57 -9.81
C LEU A 63 9.21 6.83 -10.03
N ILE A 64 9.56 5.93 -9.09
CA ILE A 64 10.70 5.03 -9.24
C ILE A 64 10.25 3.73 -9.91
N TRP A 65 9.18 3.10 -9.39
CA TRP A 65 8.54 1.95 -10.02
C TRP A 65 7.06 1.84 -9.63
N SER A 66 6.29 1.13 -10.44
CA SER A 66 4.91 0.75 -10.15
C SER A 66 4.62 -0.68 -10.55
N VAL A 67 3.75 -1.35 -9.78
CA VAL A 67 3.28 -2.71 -10.03
C VAL A 67 1.75 -2.73 -10.00
N ASP A 68 1.13 -3.26 -11.04
CA ASP A 68 -0.32 -3.42 -11.09
C ASP A 68 -0.78 -4.55 -10.16
N LEU A 69 -1.77 -4.26 -9.35
CA LEU A 69 -2.48 -5.23 -8.52
C LEU A 69 -3.77 -5.69 -9.24
N PRO A 70 -4.29 -6.89 -8.93
CA PRO A 70 -5.55 -7.34 -9.49
C PRO A 70 -6.68 -6.36 -9.21
N LYS A 71 -7.37 -5.87 -10.23
CA LYS A 71 -8.37 -4.82 -10.08
C LYS A 71 -9.80 -5.35 -9.96
N TYR A 72 -10.15 -6.35 -10.77
CA TYR A 72 -11.50 -6.87 -10.87
C TYR A 72 -11.55 -8.40 -10.81
N PRO A 73 -12.56 -9.00 -10.14
CA PRO A 73 -12.81 -10.44 -10.19
C PRO A 73 -13.12 -10.92 -11.61
N ASN A 74 -13.82 -10.09 -12.36
CA ASN A 74 -14.17 -10.33 -13.75
C ASN A 74 -13.78 -9.11 -14.60
N LYS A 75 -12.83 -9.31 -15.51
CA LYS A 75 -12.33 -8.25 -16.41
C LYS A 75 -13.41 -7.67 -17.33
N LYS A 76 -14.46 -8.46 -17.64
CA LYS A 76 -15.58 -8.03 -18.50
C LYS A 76 -16.67 -7.27 -17.73
N LYS A 77 -16.89 -7.65 -16.44
CA LYS A 77 -17.88 -7.01 -15.57
C LYS A 77 -17.14 -6.19 -14.50
N ARG A 78 -16.92 -4.90 -14.76
CA ARG A 78 -16.17 -3.99 -13.88
C ARG A 78 -17.04 -3.40 -12.74
N ASN A 79 -18.02 -4.14 -12.27
CA ASN A 79 -18.98 -3.70 -11.25
C ASN A 79 -18.49 -3.89 -9.80
N LYS A 80 -17.42 -4.64 -9.59
CA LYS A 80 -16.78 -4.86 -8.29
C LYS A 80 -15.28 -4.77 -8.47
N SER A 81 -14.61 -4.00 -7.63
CA SER A 81 -13.14 -3.95 -7.56
C SER A 81 -12.66 -4.67 -6.31
N TYR A 82 -11.46 -5.23 -6.38
CA TYR A 82 -10.77 -5.70 -5.21
C TYR A 82 -10.28 -4.53 -4.36
N ALA A 83 -10.37 -4.67 -3.04
CA ALA A 83 -9.74 -3.78 -2.09
C ALA A 83 -8.31 -4.29 -1.78
N HIS A 84 -7.39 -3.36 -1.64
CA HIS A 84 -6.00 -3.63 -1.29
C HIS A 84 -5.63 -2.85 -0.02
N TYR A 85 -5.04 -3.53 0.93
CA TYR A 85 -4.68 -3.01 2.24
C TYR A 85 -3.16 -3.08 2.42
N GLY A 86 -2.53 -1.94 2.61
CA GLY A 86 -1.09 -1.77 2.68
C GLY A 86 -0.64 -0.52 1.90
N PRO A 87 0.64 -0.36 1.61
CA PRO A 87 1.71 -1.30 1.93
C PRO A 87 2.11 -1.25 3.42
N LEU A 88 2.65 -2.35 3.92
CA LEU A 88 3.26 -2.45 5.24
C LEU A 88 4.66 -3.04 5.07
N LEU A 89 5.69 -2.36 5.54
CA LEU A 89 7.06 -2.84 5.48
C LEU A 89 7.37 -3.68 6.73
N ALA A 90 7.64 -4.96 6.53
CA ALA A 90 8.03 -5.88 7.60
C ALA A 90 8.96 -6.97 7.05
N GLY A 91 9.99 -7.34 7.83
CA GLY A 91 10.98 -8.34 7.42
C GLY A 91 11.70 -7.99 6.10
N GLY A 92 11.90 -6.70 5.82
CA GLY A 92 12.53 -6.23 4.59
C GLY A 92 11.67 -6.38 3.32
N LYS A 93 10.38 -6.62 3.45
CA LYS A 93 9.43 -6.77 2.34
C LYS A 93 8.23 -5.85 2.50
N LEU A 94 7.67 -5.39 1.38
CA LEU A 94 6.41 -4.67 1.33
C LEU A 94 5.25 -5.66 1.22
N TRP A 95 4.37 -5.65 2.20
CA TRP A 95 3.22 -6.53 2.26
C TRP A 95 1.95 -5.81 1.85
N VAL A 96 1.19 -6.41 0.93
CA VAL A 96 -0.12 -5.95 0.50
C VAL A 96 -1.11 -7.10 0.61
N ALA A 97 -2.11 -6.93 1.46
CA ALA A 97 -3.22 -7.87 1.58
C ALA A 97 -4.39 -7.42 0.70
N SER A 98 -5.08 -8.35 0.09
CA SER A 98 -6.13 -8.03 -0.86
C SER A 98 -7.40 -8.84 -0.62
N SER A 99 -8.54 -8.26 -0.94
CA SER A 99 -9.83 -8.94 -0.88
C SER A 99 -9.99 -10.04 -1.94
N ASP A 100 -9.01 -10.17 -2.85
CA ASP A 100 -8.94 -11.25 -3.84
C ASP A 100 -8.45 -12.60 -3.28
N GLY A 101 -8.18 -12.68 -1.98
CA GLY A 101 -7.78 -13.90 -1.29
C GLY A 101 -6.26 -14.12 -1.21
N PHE A 102 -5.47 -13.07 -1.38
CA PHE A 102 -4.02 -13.19 -1.31
C PHE A 102 -3.35 -12.09 -0.48
N LEU A 103 -2.31 -12.49 0.24
CA LEU A 103 -1.29 -11.64 0.83
C LEU A 103 -0.04 -11.72 -0.06
N ARG A 104 0.42 -10.58 -0.55
CA ARG A 104 1.57 -10.48 -1.46
C ARG A 104 2.72 -9.74 -0.79
N ALA A 105 3.93 -10.27 -0.96
CA ALA A 105 5.18 -9.63 -0.57
C ALA A 105 5.93 -9.16 -1.81
N PHE A 106 6.44 -7.94 -1.76
CA PHE A 106 7.22 -7.33 -2.85
C PHE A 106 8.59 -6.87 -2.34
N GLU A 107 9.58 -6.92 -3.23
CA GLU A 107 10.89 -6.36 -2.99
C GLU A 107 10.82 -4.82 -3.01
N PRO A 108 11.21 -4.10 -1.94
CA PRO A 108 11.08 -2.65 -1.88
C PRO A 108 11.90 -1.91 -2.95
N VAL A 109 13.04 -2.48 -3.34
CA VAL A 109 13.95 -1.85 -4.30
C VAL A 109 13.43 -1.96 -5.73
N SER A 110 13.01 -3.15 -6.14
CA SER A 110 12.64 -3.45 -7.53
C SER A 110 11.13 -3.50 -7.81
N GLY A 111 10.29 -3.64 -6.77
CA GLY A 111 8.86 -3.89 -6.93
C GLY A 111 8.51 -5.32 -7.37
N ASN A 112 9.50 -6.20 -7.55
CA ASN A 112 9.25 -7.58 -7.94
C ASN A 112 8.50 -8.33 -6.83
N ILE A 113 7.56 -9.19 -7.25
CA ILE A 113 6.87 -10.06 -6.30
C ILE A 113 7.86 -11.08 -5.73
N PHE A 114 7.98 -11.10 -4.41
CA PHE A 114 8.82 -12.05 -3.67
C PHE A 114 8.03 -13.29 -3.27
N ASN A 115 6.80 -13.09 -2.77
CA ASN A 115 5.96 -14.20 -2.30
C ASN A 115 4.48 -13.86 -2.46
N LYS A 116 3.66 -14.92 -2.55
CA LYS A 116 2.20 -14.84 -2.63
C LYS A 116 1.58 -15.93 -1.77
N ILE A 117 0.97 -15.53 -0.66
CA ILE A 117 0.38 -16.42 0.33
C ILE A 117 -1.15 -16.37 0.18
N LYS A 118 -1.80 -17.53 0.24
CA LYS A 118 -3.26 -17.61 0.23
C LYS A 118 -3.82 -17.03 1.54
N LEU A 119 -4.77 -16.11 1.42
CA LEU A 119 -5.46 -15.47 2.53
C LEU A 119 -6.94 -15.89 2.45
N PRO A 120 -7.37 -16.85 3.28
CA PRO A 120 -8.73 -17.38 3.25
C PRO A 120 -9.76 -16.25 3.35
N HIS A 121 -10.75 -16.28 2.47
CA HIS A 121 -11.86 -15.31 2.37
C HIS A 121 -11.44 -13.86 2.09
N GLY A 122 -10.17 -13.60 1.73
CA GLY A 122 -9.67 -12.28 1.40
C GLY A 122 -9.59 -11.31 2.57
N ALA A 123 -8.80 -10.27 2.42
CA ALA A 123 -8.60 -9.23 3.44
C ALA A 123 -9.84 -8.34 3.59
N ALA A 124 -10.10 -7.89 4.83
CA ALA A 124 -11.14 -6.94 5.18
C ALA A 124 -10.61 -5.70 5.92
N SER A 125 -9.34 -5.69 6.32
CA SER A 125 -8.74 -4.59 7.08
C SER A 125 -7.27 -4.39 6.72
N HIS A 126 -6.71 -3.29 7.22
CA HIS A 126 -5.25 -3.14 7.31
C HIS A 126 -4.69 -4.15 8.31
N ALA A 127 -3.45 -4.53 8.11
CA ALA A 127 -2.74 -5.45 8.97
C ALA A 127 -1.90 -4.73 10.03
N SER A 128 -1.54 -5.47 11.07
CA SER A 128 -0.54 -5.07 12.05
C SER A 128 0.52 -6.15 12.17
N VAL A 129 1.77 -5.77 12.42
CA VAL A 129 2.86 -6.71 12.69
C VAL A 129 3.35 -6.50 14.12
N VAL A 130 3.32 -7.57 14.89
CA VAL A 130 3.77 -7.59 16.28
C VAL A 130 4.67 -8.82 16.49
N ASN A 131 5.88 -8.63 17.00
CA ASN A 131 6.84 -9.69 17.27
C ASN A 131 7.09 -10.62 16.07
N GLY A 132 7.16 -10.06 14.86
CA GLY A 132 7.39 -10.83 13.64
C GLY A 132 6.17 -11.62 13.13
N VAL A 133 5.00 -11.43 13.73
CA VAL A 133 3.75 -12.04 13.29
C VAL A 133 2.87 -10.98 12.63
N TYR A 134 2.38 -11.28 11.44
CA TYR A 134 1.48 -10.45 10.66
C TYR A 134 0.03 -10.83 10.97
N TYR A 135 -0.74 -9.89 11.52
CA TYR A 135 -2.15 -10.07 11.90
C TYR A 135 -3.07 -9.31 10.95
N ILE A 136 -4.13 -9.96 10.49
CA ILE A 136 -5.12 -9.36 9.60
C ILE A 136 -6.51 -9.97 9.79
N LEU A 137 -7.55 -9.15 9.64
CA LEU A 137 -8.93 -9.63 9.58
C LEU A 137 -9.31 -9.99 8.14
N ASN A 138 -9.97 -11.14 7.97
CA ASN A 138 -10.56 -11.53 6.70
C ASN A 138 -12.03 -11.07 6.59
N GLN A 139 -12.65 -11.27 5.42
CA GLN A 139 -14.04 -10.85 5.16
C GLN A 139 -15.10 -11.65 5.95
N GLN A 140 -14.72 -12.71 6.65
CA GLN A 140 -15.59 -13.45 7.59
C GLN A 140 -15.40 -13.02 9.04
N GLY A 141 -14.64 -11.97 9.31
CA GLY A 141 -14.36 -11.47 10.66
C GLY A 141 -13.37 -12.33 11.45
N GLN A 142 -12.64 -13.23 10.81
CA GLN A 142 -11.62 -14.05 11.46
C GLN A 142 -10.29 -13.30 11.51
N LEU A 143 -9.63 -13.31 12.66
CA LEU A 143 -8.26 -12.83 12.81
C LEU A 143 -7.30 -13.95 12.37
N LEU A 144 -6.52 -13.67 11.34
CA LEU A 144 -5.49 -14.56 10.79
C LEU A 144 -4.10 -14.05 11.22
N ALA A 145 -3.20 -15.01 11.49
CA ALA A 145 -1.82 -14.76 11.88
C ALA A 145 -0.87 -15.52 10.95
N PHE A 146 0.13 -14.80 10.42
CA PHE A 146 1.17 -15.36 9.56
C PHE A 146 2.54 -15.05 10.17
N LYS A 147 3.41 -16.06 10.28
CA LYS A 147 4.75 -15.96 10.84
C LYS A 147 5.82 -16.27 9.78
#